data_901a039a1a3431f0ef031f22e8093b77
#
_entry.id   901a039a1a3431f0ef031f22e8093b77
#
_cell.length_a   1.000
_cell.length_b   1.000
_cell.length_c   1.000
_cell.angle_alpha   90.00
_cell.angle_beta   90.00
_cell.angle_gamma   90.00
#
_symmetry.space_group_name_H-M   'P 1'
#
loop_
_entity.id
_entity.type
_entity.pdbx_description
1 polymer ?
#
loop_
_entity_poly.entity_id
_entity_poly.type
_entity_poly.pdbx_seq_one_letter_code
_entity_poly.pdbx_strand_id
1 'polypeptide(L)'
;MSQLYRHSNKITLQGAVAGMLSGIAAAMPGAFPYVYGIWSIPEAKLRGVCPLTYGALVGASCGIAMCWGKIRNLTLAGVVGFASSLFALYVSWVIWILHLMFPSFWIFNPIRLALQPKVLWKIVVATNAQGTWSFKGSVPMTGTGLWLVWLGEAGLLLGFGVLAAIAMVKRRPLAVNDVSGLLHFSLEGRIVRC
;
A
#
# COMPACT_ATOMS: atom_id res chain seq x y z
N MET A 1 38.20 13.22 6.80
CA MET A 1 36.98 13.66 7.52
C MET A 1 35.77 13.36 6.65
N SER A 2 35.00 12.32 6.98
CA SER A 2 33.77 11.97 6.25
C SER A 2 32.72 13.02 6.55
N GLN A 3 32.35 13.84 5.56
CA GLN A 3 31.21 14.75 5.69
C GLN A 3 29.97 13.89 5.87
N LEU A 4 29.41 13.89 7.07
CA LEU A 4 28.10 13.29 7.37
C LEU A 4 27.05 13.92 6.47
N TYR A 5 26.55 13.13 5.52
CA TYR A 5 25.51 13.55 4.60
C TYR A 5 24.24 13.94 5.38
N ARG A 6 23.95 15.23 5.42
CA ARG A 6 22.78 15.77 6.09
C ARG A 6 21.60 15.72 5.10
N HIS A 7 20.57 14.95 5.43
CA HIS A 7 19.34 14.90 4.63
C HIS A 7 18.79 16.33 4.47
N SER A 8 18.79 16.83 3.23
CA SER A 8 18.12 18.09 2.92
C SER A 8 16.62 17.84 2.97
N ASN A 9 15.88 18.45 3.90
CA ASN A 9 14.42 18.35 4.03
C ASN A 9 13.68 19.03 2.86
N LYS A 10 14.07 18.77 1.61
CA LYS A 10 13.39 19.34 0.46
C LYS A 10 12.00 18.74 0.31
N ILE A 11 11.01 19.60 0.31
CA ILE A 11 9.60 19.30 0.06
C ILE A 11 9.23 19.94 -1.28
N THR A 12 8.72 19.14 -2.21
CA THR A 12 8.14 19.63 -3.48
C THR A 12 6.68 19.21 -3.53
N LEU A 13 5.78 20.13 -3.80
CA LEU A 13 4.34 19.83 -3.91
C LEU A 13 4.10 18.80 -5.02
N GLN A 14 4.78 18.94 -6.16
CA GLN A 14 4.69 18.00 -7.28
C GLN A 14 5.06 16.57 -6.88
N GLY A 15 6.13 16.39 -6.10
CA GLY A 15 6.52 15.07 -5.62
C GLY A 15 5.54 14.47 -4.62
N ALA A 16 4.94 15.28 -3.72
CA ALA A 16 3.92 14.82 -2.80
C ALA A 16 2.65 14.36 -3.54
N VAL A 17 2.18 15.15 -4.50
CA VAL A 17 1.03 14.82 -5.34
C VAL A 17 1.32 13.57 -6.18
N ALA A 18 2.49 13.49 -6.82
CA ALA A 18 2.89 12.31 -7.59
C ALA A 18 2.94 11.05 -6.72
N GLY A 19 3.48 11.15 -5.51
CA GLY A 19 3.50 10.04 -4.54
C GLY A 19 2.09 9.58 -4.17
N MET A 20 1.19 10.50 -3.86
CA MET A 20 -0.19 10.18 -3.53
C MET A 20 -0.96 9.55 -4.70
N LEU A 21 -0.85 10.12 -5.89
CA LEU A 21 -1.48 9.58 -7.10
C LEU A 21 -0.95 8.19 -7.45
N SER A 22 0.36 7.96 -7.31
CA SER A 22 0.97 6.64 -7.52
C SER A 22 0.48 5.60 -6.52
N GLY A 23 0.33 5.99 -5.24
CA GLY A 23 -0.24 5.11 -4.21
C GLY A 23 -1.70 4.76 -4.50
N ILE A 24 -2.53 5.72 -4.89
CA ILE A 24 -3.92 5.51 -5.29
C ILE A 24 -3.99 4.59 -6.53
N ALA A 25 -3.14 4.84 -7.52
CA ALA A 25 -3.07 4.02 -8.74
C ALA A 25 -2.64 2.57 -8.46
N ALA A 26 -1.78 2.33 -7.47
CA ALA A 26 -1.39 1.00 -7.03
C ALA A 26 -2.45 0.34 -6.14
N ALA A 27 -3.19 1.13 -5.35
CA ALA A 27 -4.22 0.63 -4.45
C ALA A 27 -5.38 -0.04 -5.19
N MET A 28 -5.85 0.54 -6.29
CA MET A 28 -7.00 0.01 -7.03
C MET A 28 -6.76 -1.41 -7.59
N PRO A 29 -5.75 -1.66 -8.44
CA PRO A 29 -5.51 -3.00 -8.95
C PRO A 29 -4.99 -3.96 -7.88
N GLY A 30 -4.26 -3.48 -6.88
CA GLY A 30 -3.74 -4.29 -5.78
C GLY A 30 -4.81 -4.82 -4.83
N ALA A 31 -5.95 -4.16 -4.71
CA ALA A 31 -7.05 -4.61 -3.85
C ALA A 31 -7.69 -5.92 -4.34
N PHE A 32 -7.70 -6.19 -5.64
CA PHE A 32 -8.25 -7.43 -6.19
C PHE A 32 -7.45 -8.66 -5.73
N PRO A 33 -6.14 -8.79 -6.02
CA PRO A 33 -5.38 -9.95 -5.56
C PRO A 33 -5.32 -10.03 -4.03
N TYR A 34 -5.37 -8.90 -3.31
CA TYR A 34 -5.46 -8.88 -1.86
C TYR A 34 -6.74 -9.57 -1.36
N VAL A 35 -7.92 -9.16 -1.87
CA VAL A 35 -9.21 -9.73 -1.47
C VAL A 35 -9.30 -11.20 -1.88
N TYR A 36 -8.94 -11.54 -3.11
CA TYR A 36 -8.93 -12.93 -3.57
C TYR A 36 -7.93 -13.79 -2.79
N GLY A 37 -6.77 -13.25 -2.41
CA GLY A 37 -5.80 -13.93 -1.57
C GLY A 37 -6.37 -14.30 -0.19
N ILE A 38 -7.07 -13.36 0.45
CA ILE A 38 -7.73 -13.64 1.74
C ILE A 38 -8.80 -14.74 1.61
N TRP A 39 -9.54 -14.78 0.51
CA TRP A 39 -10.58 -15.78 0.28
C TRP A 39 -10.02 -17.15 -0.09
N SER A 40 -8.98 -17.20 -0.90
CA SER A 40 -8.41 -18.44 -1.44
C SER A 40 -7.50 -19.17 -0.46
N ILE A 41 -6.89 -18.45 0.49
CA ILE A 41 -5.94 -19.03 1.43
C ILE A 41 -6.69 -19.56 2.66
N PRO A 42 -6.73 -20.88 2.88
CA PRO A 42 -7.47 -21.48 4.00
C PRO A 42 -6.76 -21.25 5.35
N GLU A 43 -5.43 -21.05 5.34
CA GLU A 43 -4.64 -20.92 6.55
C GLU A 43 -4.58 -19.49 7.07
N ALA A 44 -5.02 -19.29 8.33
CA ALA A 44 -5.05 -17.99 9.00
C ALA A 44 -3.66 -17.31 9.05
N LYS A 45 -2.59 -18.07 9.24
CA LYS A 45 -1.21 -17.53 9.27
C LYS A 45 -0.79 -16.92 7.95
N LEU A 46 -1.13 -17.57 6.83
CA LEU A 46 -0.80 -17.08 5.50
C LEU A 46 -1.68 -15.89 5.08
N ARG A 47 -2.92 -15.80 5.57
CA ARG A 47 -3.76 -14.62 5.35
C ARG A 47 -3.13 -13.34 5.87
N GLY A 48 -2.39 -13.40 7.00
CA GLY A 48 -1.66 -12.26 7.55
C GLY A 48 -0.57 -11.69 6.63
N VAL A 49 -0.06 -12.47 5.66
CA VAL A 49 0.92 -11.99 4.66
C VAL A 49 0.26 -11.07 3.62
N CYS A 50 -1.01 -11.26 3.32
CA CYS A 50 -1.74 -10.45 2.33
C CYS A 50 -1.75 -8.95 2.67
N PRO A 51 -2.14 -8.50 3.88
CA PRO A 51 -2.12 -7.08 4.23
C PRO A 51 -0.69 -6.50 4.25
N LEU A 52 0.33 -7.30 4.61
CA LEU A 52 1.73 -6.87 4.59
C LEU A 52 2.18 -6.56 3.16
N THR A 53 1.95 -7.50 2.24
CA THR A 53 2.37 -7.36 0.83
C THR A 53 1.60 -6.24 0.13
N TYR A 54 0.31 -6.12 0.39
CA TYR A 54 -0.51 -5.07 -0.19
C TYR A 54 -0.12 -3.68 0.34
N GLY A 55 0.07 -3.53 1.65
CA GLY A 55 0.56 -2.28 2.24
C GLY A 55 1.94 -1.90 1.71
N ALA A 56 2.86 -2.88 1.63
CA ALA A 56 4.20 -2.65 1.08
C ALA A 56 4.17 -2.23 -0.40
N LEU A 57 3.31 -2.83 -1.23
CA LEU A 57 3.12 -2.45 -2.62
C LEU A 57 2.69 -0.98 -2.76
N VAL A 58 1.65 -0.58 -2.03
CA VAL A 58 1.11 0.78 -2.06
C VAL A 58 2.16 1.78 -1.54
N GLY A 59 2.80 1.49 -0.41
CA GLY A 59 3.83 2.35 0.17
C GLY A 59 5.07 2.47 -0.72
N ALA A 60 5.53 1.37 -1.32
CA ALA A 60 6.66 1.39 -2.24
C ALA A 60 6.36 2.25 -3.48
N SER A 61 5.17 2.12 -4.06
CA SER A 61 4.73 2.93 -5.20
C SER A 61 4.75 4.43 -4.87
N CYS A 62 4.22 4.82 -3.69
CA CYS A 62 4.32 6.19 -3.19
C CYS A 62 5.77 6.65 -3.08
N GLY A 63 6.61 5.87 -2.40
CA GLY A 63 8.00 6.21 -2.15
C GLY A 63 8.82 6.36 -3.43
N ILE A 64 8.61 5.49 -4.43
CA ILE A 64 9.26 5.58 -5.75
C ILE A 64 8.88 6.88 -6.45
N ALA A 65 7.59 7.21 -6.53
CA ALA A 65 7.11 8.44 -7.17
C ALA A 65 7.62 9.71 -6.44
N MET A 66 7.66 9.69 -5.12
CA MET A 66 8.24 10.78 -4.31
C MET A 66 9.75 10.95 -4.58
N CYS A 67 10.48 9.85 -4.78
CA CYS A 67 11.89 9.92 -5.17
C CYS A 67 12.09 10.58 -6.53
N TRP A 68 11.22 10.32 -7.51
CA TRP A 68 11.26 11.00 -8.81
C TRP A 68 10.97 12.50 -8.66
N GLY A 69 10.05 12.86 -7.75
CA GLY A 69 9.78 14.24 -7.37
C GLY A 69 10.86 14.91 -6.49
N LYS A 70 12.02 14.23 -6.27
CA LYS A 70 13.17 14.73 -5.48
C LYS A 70 12.82 15.05 -4.01
N ILE A 71 11.80 14.43 -3.44
CA ILE A 71 11.46 14.55 -2.03
C ILE A 71 12.46 13.74 -1.20
N ARG A 72 12.97 14.38 -0.13
CA ARG A 72 13.89 13.77 0.83
C ARG A 72 13.41 13.90 2.28
N ASN A 73 12.17 14.31 2.47
CA ASN A 73 11.56 14.43 3.80
C ASN A 73 10.88 13.10 4.17
N LEU A 74 11.41 12.43 5.20
CA LEU A 74 10.90 11.12 5.65
C LEU A 74 9.53 11.23 6.31
N THR A 75 9.27 12.34 7.02
CA THR A 75 7.97 12.59 7.66
C THR A 75 6.87 12.71 6.60
N LEU A 76 7.14 13.48 5.54
CA LEU A 76 6.20 13.62 4.43
C LEU A 76 5.97 12.28 3.72
N ALA A 77 7.03 11.47 3.54
CA ALA A 77 6.90 10.13 2.98
C ALA A 77 6.01 9.24 3.84
N GLY A 78 6.17 9.30 5.16
CA GLY A 78 5.30 8.60 6.10
C GLY A 78 3.84 9.04 6.01
N VAL A 79 3.58 10.35 5.96
CA VAL A 79 2.21 10.91 5.87
C VAL A 79 1.54 10.51 4.55
N VAL A 80 2.24 10.65 3.42
CA VAL A 80 1.70 10.25 2.10
C VAL A 80 1.50 8.73 2.03
N GLY A 81 2.45 7.96 2.55
CA GLY A 81 2.32 6.50 2.64
C GLY A 81 1.12 6.08 3.49
N PHE A 82 0.90 6.74 4.63
CA PHE A 82 -0.25 6.50 5.50
C PHE A 82 -1.57 6.84 4.80
N ALA A 83 -1.68 8.03 4.19
CA ALA A 83 -2.89 8.46 3.50
C ALA A 83 -3.25 7.53 2.33
N SER A 84 -2.25 7.12 1.53
CA SER A 84 -2.45 6.18 0.43
C SER A 84 -2.83 4.78 0.91
N SER A 85 -2.25 4.31 2.02
CA SER A 85 -2.60 3.02 2.61
C SER A 85 -3.99 3.03 3.24
N LEU A 86 -4.43 4.16 3.81
CA LEU A 86 -5.79 4.34 4.31
C LEU A 86 -6.80 4.29 3.16
N PHE A 87 -6.48 4.92 2.02
CA PHE A 87 -7.28 4.78 0.81
C PHE A 87 -7.32 3.33 0.31
N ALA A 88 -6.17 2.65 0.30
CA ALA A 88 -6.08 1.23 -0.08
C ALA A 88 -6.95 0.33 0.82
N LEU A 89 -6.93 0.57 2.13
CA LEU A 89 -7.80 -0.11 3.10
C LEU A 89 -9.28 0.12 2.76
N TYR A 90 -9.67 1.36 2.46
CA TYR A 90 -11.03 1.68 2.07
C TYR A 90 -11.46 0.94 0.79
N VAL A 91 -10.64 0.97 -0.25
CA VAL A 91 -10.92 0.29 -1.52
C VAL A 91 -11.01 -1.23 -1.31
N SER A 92 -10.14 -1.81 -0.50
CA SER A 92 -10.20 -3.25 -0.20
C SER A 92 -11.51 -3.66 0.48
N TRP A 93 -12.03 -2.83 1.39
CA TRP A 93 -13.34 -3.04 2.01
C TRP A 93 -14.48 -2.98 1.00
N VAL A 94 -14.45 -2.02 0.07
CA VAL A 94 -15.46 -1.92 -1.00
C VAL A 94 -15.46 -3.20 -1.85
N ILE A 95 -14.28 -3.66 -2.29
CA ILE A 95 -14.15 -4.86 -3.13
C ILE A 95 -14.54 -6.12 -2.35
N TRP A 96 -14.16 -6.21 -1.07
CA TRP A 96 -14.48 -7.33 -0.21
C TRP A 96 -16.00 -7.47 0.00
N ILE A 97 -16.71 -6.37 0.27
CA ILE A 97 -18.17 -6.37 0.41
C ILE A 97 -18.87 -6.74 -0.90
N LEU A 98 -18.39 -6.22 -2.03
CA LEU A 98 -18.91 -6.59 -3.34
C LEU A 98 -18.74 -8.08 -3.61
N HIS A 99 -17.59 -8.64 -3.26
CA HIS A 99 -17.33 -10.06 -3.41
C HIS A 99 -18.22 -10.91 -2.48
N LEU A 100 -18.47 -10.46 -1.26
CA LEU A 100 -19.32 -11.15 -0.28
C LEU A 100 -20.80 -11.18 -0.69
N MET A 101 -21.32 -10.05 -1.20
CA MET A 101 -22.74 -9.88 -1.49
C MET A 101 -23.15 -10.35 -2.89
N PHE A 102 -22.20 -10.36 -3.82
CA PHE A 102 -22.50 -10.61 -5.23
C PHE A 102 -21.43 -11.47 -5.89
N PRO A 103 -21.62 -12.80 -5.96
CA PRO A 103 -20.70 -13.68 -6.68
C PRO A 103 -20.51 -13.29 -8.16
N SER A 104 -21.48 -12.58 -8.74
CA SER A 104 -21.39 -12.02 -10.09
C SER A 104 -20.93 -10.56 -10.05
N PHE A 105 -19.67 -10.35 -9.75
CA PHE A 105 -18.99 -9.06 -9.54
C PHE A 105 -19.29 -7.97 -10.61
N TRP A 106 -19.65 -8.36 -11.82
CA TRP A 106 -19.79 -7.47 -12.97
C TRP A 106 -21.08 -6.64 -13.00
N ILE A 107 -22.08 -6.97 -12.16
CA ILE A 107 -23.41 -6.36 -12.23
C ILE A 107 -23.52 -5.11 -11.31
N PHE A 108 -22.64 -4.98 -10.30
CA PHE A 108 -22.69 -3.85 -9.37
C PHE A 108 -21.54 -2.86 -9.59
N ASN A 109 -21.91 -1.58 -9.68
CA ASN A 109 -20.94 -0.49 -9.84
C ASN A 109 -20.18 -0.24 -8.52
N PRO A 110 -18.88 -0.63 -8.41
CA PRO A 110 -18.09 -0.43 -7.20
C PRO A 110 -17.98 1.04 -6.82
N ILE A 111 -18.05 1.94 -7.80
CA ILE A 111 -18.00 3.39 -7.59
C ILE A 111 -19.20 3.84 -6.77
N ARG A 112 -20.40 3.31 -7.05
CA ARG A 112 -21.61 3.68 -6.30
C ARG A 112 -21.52 3.28 -4.82
N LEU A 113 -20.99 2.12 -4.52
CA LEU A 113 -20.77 1.67 -3.13
C LEU A 113 -19.68 2.49 -2.45
N ALA A 114 -18.58 2.79 -3.15
CA ALA A 114 -17.50 3.62 -2.64
C ALA A 114 -17.96 5.06 -2.31
N LEU A 115 -18.93 5.60 -3.03
CA LEU A 115 -19.51 6.92 -2.75
C LEU A 115 -20.51 6.94 -1.59
N GLN A 116 -20.84 5.78 -1.00
CA GLN A 116 -21.81 5.66 0.10
C GLN A 116 -21.18 5.06 1.37
N PRO A 117 -20.29 5.77 2.06
CA PRO A 117 -19.56 5.24 3.22
C PRO A 117 -20.50 4.84 4.38
N LYS A 118 -21.66 5.50 4.52
CA LYS A 118 -22.68 5.15 5.54
C LYS A 118 -23.28 3.77 5.27
N VAL A 119 -23.53 3.42 4.01
CA VAL A 119 -24.04 2.10 3.62
C VAL A 119 -22.96 1.05 3.84
N LEU A 120 -21.74 1.33 3.40
CA LEU A 120 -20.58 0.46 3.63
C LEU A 120 -20.43 0.12 5.12
N TRP A 121 -20.46 1.13 5.99
CA TRP A 121 -20.36 0.94 7.43
C TRP A 121 -21.46 0.05 8.02
N LYS A 122 -22.72 0.27 7.59
CA LYS A 122 -23.84 -0.59 8.02
C LYS A 122 -23.63 -2.05 7.63
N ILE A 123 -23.12 -2.31 6.42
CA ILE A 123 -22.82 -3.66 5.95
C ILE A 123 -21.69 -4.28 6.78
N VAL A 124 -20.63 -3.53 7.05
CA VAL A 124 -19.51 -3.99 7.90
C VAL A 124 -20.00 -4.41 9.28
N VAL A 125 -20.84 -3.60 9.91
CA VAL A 125 -21.41 -3.92 11.23
C VAL A 125 -22.31 -5.17 11.17
N ALA A 126 -23.17 -5.27 10.16
CA ALA A 126 -24.02 -6.45 9.96
C ALA A 126 -23.20 -7.71 9.72
N THR A 127 -22.14 -7.62 8.93
CA THR A 127 -21.21 -8.73 8.66
C THR A 127 -20.46 -9.15 9.93
N ASN A 128 -20.09 -8.22 10.80
CA ASN A 128 -19.50 -8.54 12.10
C ASN A 128 -20.44 -9.35 12.99
N ALA A 129 -21.73 -9.04 12.96
CA ALA A 129 -22.72 -9.79 13.73
C ALA A 129 -22.92 -11.23 13.23
N GLN A 130 -22.78 -11.46 11.92
CA GLN A 130 -22.90 -12.79 11.31
C GLN A 130 -21.62 -13.64 11.45
N GLY A 131 -20.45 -12.97 11.50
CA GLY A 131 -19.14 -13.62 11.52
C GLY A 131 -18.66 -14.07 10.15
N THR A 132 -17.40 -13.76 9.85
CA THR A 132 -16.77 -14.12 8.54
C THR A 132 -15.46 -14.89 8.70
N TRP A 133 -14.98 -14.99 9.93
CA TRP A 133 -13.73 -15.66 10.26
C TRP A 133 -13.97 -16.89 11.10
N SER A 134 -13.43 -18.04 10.69
CA SER A 134 -13.41 -19.26 11.47
C SER A 134 -12.01 -19.87 11.49
N PHE A 135 -11.60 -20.41 12.64
CA PHE A 135 -10.39 -21.23 12.74
C PHE A 135 -10.76 -22.70 12.45
N LYS A 136 -10.22 -23.29 11.36
CA LYS A 136 -10.29 -24.74 11.05
C LYS A 136 -11.66 -25.38 11.33
N GLY A 137 -12.75 -24.80 10.82
CA GLY A 137 -14.09 -25.38 11.01
C GLY A 137 -14.75 -25.12 12.36
N SER A 138 -14.17 -24.26 13.21
CA SER A 138 -14.82 -23.78 14.42
C SER A 138 -15.94 -22.78 14.11
N VAL A 139 -16.75 -22.47 15.12
CA VAL A 139 -17.80 -21.46 15.04
C VAL A 139 -17.22 -20.12 14.52
N PRO A 140 -17.90 -19.45 13.59
CA PRO A 140 -17.44 -18.14 13.07
C PRO A 140 -17.22 -17.14 14.21
N MET A 141 -16.08 -16.46 14.18
CA MET A 141 -15.81 -15.38 15.14
C MET A 141 -16.74 -14.19 14.85
N THR A 142 -17.38 -13.68 15.89
CA THR A 142 -18.31 -12.55 15.85
C THR A 142 -17.92 -11.48 16.87
N GLY A 143 -18.50 -10.30 16.75
CA GLY A 143 -18.41 -9.26 17.76
C GLY A 143 -16.98 -8.72 17.94
N THR A 144 -16.56 -8.54 19.20
CA THR A 144 -15.29 -7.91 19.57
C THR A 144 -14.07 -8.66 19.01
N GLY A 145 -14.13 -10.00 18.98
CA GLY A 145 -13.02 -10.82 18.46
C GLY A 145 -12.74 -10.53 16.99
N LEU A 146 -13.79 -10.44 16.18
CA LEU A 146 -13.66 -10.12 14.76
C LEU A 146 -13.17 -8.68 14.52
N TRP A 147 -13.62 -7.72 15.33
CA TRP A 147 -13.09 -6.36 15.30
C TRP A 147 -11.57 -6.30 15.55
N LEU A 148 -11.08 -7.08 16.52
CA LEU A 148 -9.64 -7.12 16.81
C LEU A 148 -8.84 -7.70 15.63
N VAL A 149 -9.35 -8.73 14.94
CA VAL A 149 -8.72 -9.28 13.74
C VAL A 149 -8.64 -8.21 12.64
N TRP A 150 -9.74 -7.54 12.35
CA TRP A 150 -9.79 -6.50 11.32
C TRP A 150 -8.89 -5.30 11.66
N LEU A 151 -8.82 -4.89 12.93
CA LEU A 151 -7.90 -3.84 13.39
C LEU A 151 -6.44 -4.28 13.24
N GLY A 152 -6.14 -5.55 13.52
CA GLY A 152 -4.81 -6.11 13.29
C GLY A 152 -4.42 -6.08 11.81
N GLU A 153 -5.29 -6.54 10.92
CA GLU A 153 -5.07 -6.49 9.47
C GLU A 153 -4.88 -5.05 8.96
N ALA A 154 -5.73 -4.12 9.41
CA ALA A 154 -5.61 -2.70 9.08
C ALA A 154 -4.28 -2.13 9.58
N GLY A 155 -3.87 -2.46 10.82
CA GLY A 155 -2.60 -2.04 11.41
C GLY A 155 -1.39 -2.54 10.61
N LEU A 156 -1.42 -3.79 10.16
CA LEU A 156 -0.38 -4.37 9.32
C LEU A 156 -0.31 -3.65 7.96
N LEU A 157 -1.44 -3.47 7.28
CA LEU A 157 -1.50 -2.78 5.99
C LEU A 157 -0.97 -1.34 6.09
N LEU A 158 -1.46 -0.57 7.05
CA LEU A 158 -1.05 0.82 7.26
C LEU A 158 0.42 0.91 7.67
N GLY A 159 0.85 0.08 8.62
CA GLY A 159 2.23 0.07 9.12
C GLY A 159 3.24 -0.24 8.02
N PHE A 160 3.01 -1.31 7.26
CA PHE A 160 3.90 -1.68 6.16
C PHE A 160 3.85 -0.68 5.00
N GLY A 161 2.72 -0.05 4.74
CA GLY A 161 2.61 1.03 3.77
C GLY A 161 3.49 2.24 4.13
N VAL A 162 3.43 2.67 5.39
CA VAL A 162 4.29 3.76 5.91
C VAL A 162 5.77 3.37 5.85
N LEU A 163 6.11 2.18 6.36
CA LEU A 163 7.49 1.69 6.39
C LEU A 163 8.09 1.57 4.99
N ALA A 164 7.33 1.04 4.04
CA ALA A 164 7.78 0.89 2.66
C ALA A 164 8.00 2.25 1.99
N ALA A 165 7.09 3.22 2.18
CA ALA A 165 7.24 4.57 1.64
C ALA A 165 8.51 5.26 2.18
N ILE A 166 8.74 5.19 3.51
CA ILE A 166 9.94 5.73 4.16
C ILE A 166 11.20 5.01 3.65
N ALA A 167 11.18 3.68 3.56
CA ALA A 167 12.32 2.89 3.12
C ALA A 167 12.76 3.23 1.69
N MET A 168 11.80 3.45 0.78
CA MET A 168 12.10 3.83 -0.61
C MET A 168 12.73 5.21 -0.68
N VAL A 169 12.23 6.20 0.08
CA VAL A 169 12.82 7.54 0.12
C VAL A 169 14.20 7.53 0.76
N LYS A 170 14.43 6.68 1.77
CA LYS A 170 15.73 6.56 2.45
C LYS A 170 16.80 5.89 1.57
N ARG A 171 16.46 4.91 0.74
CA ARG A 171 17.41 4.05 0.00
C ARG A 171 18.06 4.69 -1.23
N ARG A 172 17.59 5.85 -1.73
CA ARG A 172 18.04 6.42 -3.01
C ARG A 172 19.17 7.46 -3.02
N PRO A 173 20.08 7.64 -2.05
CA PRO A 173 21.28 8.44 -2.30
C PRO A 173 22.32 7.75 -3.18
N LEU A 174 22.35 6.42 -3.27
CA LEU A 174 23.49 5.68 -3.82
C LEU A 174 23.33 5.21 -5.28
N ALA A 175 22.12 4.89 -5.73
CA ALA A 175 21.97 4.18 -7.02
C ALA A 175 22.03 5.08 -8.27
N VAL A 176 21.73 6.38 -8.17
CA VAL A 176 21.71 7.29 -9.35
C VAL A 176 23.12 7.77 -9.69
N ASN A 177 23.99 7.95 -8.70
CA ASN A 177 25.37 8.36 -8.94
C ASN A 177 26.22 7.23 -9.54
N ASP A 178 25.95 5.96 -9.21
CA ASP A 178 26.69 4.83 -9.74
C ASP A 178 26.38 4.57 -11.21
N VAL A 179 25.12 4.72 -11.63
CA VAL A 179 24.74 4.51 -13.04
C VAL A 179 25.26 5.66 -13.91
N SER A 180 25.18 6.90 -13.43
CA SER A 180 25.78 8.04 -14.17
C SER A 180 27.30 7.98 -14.22
N GLY A 181 27.94 7.51 -13.16
CA GLY A 181 29.39 7.26 -13.13
C GLY A 181 29.82 6.18 -14.11
N LEU A 182 29.08 5.07 -14.19
CA LEU A 182 29.34 3.98 -15.15
C LEU A 182 29.14 4.42 -16.61
N LEU A 183 28.13 5.23 -16.88
CA LEU A 183 27.89 5.79 -18.22
C LEU A 183 28.96 6.80 -18.61
N HIS A 184 29.43 7.65 -17.68
CA HIS A 184 30.51 8.60 -17.91
C HIS A 184 31.83 7.86 -18.18
N PHE A 185 32.15 6.82 -17.41
CA PHE A 185 33.34 6.00 -17.61
C PHE A 185 33.32 5.25 -18.96
N SER A 186 32.12 4.80 -19.39
CA SER A 186 31.95 4.13 -20.69
C SER A 186 32.10 5.08 -21.89
N LEU A 187 31.74 6.36 -21.72
CA LEU A 187 31.88 7.36 -22.79
C LEU A 187 33.32 7.91 -22.91
N GLU A 188 33.99 8.14 -21.77
CA GLU A 188 35.40 8.56 -21.78
C GLU A 188 36.34 7.47 -22.32
N GLY A 189 36.06 6.19 -22.02
CA GLY A 189 36.87 5.09 -22.58
C GLY A 189 36.77 4.89 -24.08
N ARG A 190 35.80 5.53 -24.79
CA ARG A 190 35.67 5.48 -26.24
C ARG A 190 36.32 6.64 -26.96
N ILE A 191 36.60 7.75 -26.30
CA ILE A 191 37.21 8.96 -26.94
C ILE A 191 38.73 8.85 -26.99
N VAL A 192 39.36 7.98 -26.22
CA VAL A 192 40.83 7.84 -26.17
C VAL A 192 41.36 6.79 -27.16
N ARG A 193 40.51 6.21 -28.03
CA ARG A 193 40.95 5.28 -29.10
C ARG A 193 40.54 5.75 -30.51
N CYS A 194 40.89 6.99 -30.83
CA CYS A 194 40.97 7.43 -32.20
C CYS A 194 42.29 8.19 -32.39
#